data_393b498730d9dc017b0fa37867fa2e1b
#
_entry.id   393b498730d9dc017b0fa37867fa2e1b
#
_cell.length_a   1.000
_cell.length_b   1.000
_cell.length_c   1.000
_cell.angle_alpha   90.00
_cell.angle_beta   90.00
_cell.angle_gamma   90.00
#
_symmetry.space_group_name_H-M   'P 1'
#
loop_
_entity.id
_entity.type
_entity.pdbx_description
1 polymer ?
#
loop_
_entity_poly.entity_id
_entity_poly.type
_entity_poly.pdbx_seq_one_letter_code
_entity_poly.pdbx_strand_id
1 'polypeptide(L)'
;MKRIVLTGGGTAGHVTPNMALVPSLKEAGYDIQYIGSYNGIEKRLIEEMGIPYHGISSGKLRRYFDPKNFSDPFKVMKGYLEASHMIRKLKPDIVFSKGGFVSVPVVLAAKRRRVPVIIHESDLTPGLANKICIPAATK
;
A
#
# COMPACT_ATOMS: atom_id res chain seq x y z
N MET A 1 -9.82 -0.68 19.90
CA MET A 1 -9.07 0.26 19.03
C MET A 1 -9.13 -0.22 17.60
N LYS A 2 -9.57 0.62 16.69
CA LYS A 2 -9.57 0.28 15.27
C LYS A 2 -8.18 0.40 14.69
N ARG A 3 -7.83 -0.49 13.79
CA ARG A 3 -6.54 -0.51 13.13
C ARG A 3 -6.69 -0.18 11.65
N ILE A 4 -5.86 0.74 11.17
CA ILE A 4 -5.77 1.11 9.77
C ILE A 4 -4.39 0.75 9.23
N VAL A 5 -4.37 0.14 8.05
CA VAL A 5 -3.14 -0.06 7.30
C VAL A 5 -3.08 0.98 6.19
N LEU A 6 -2.02 1.77 6.19
CA LEU A 6 -1.71 2.69 5.09
C LEU A 6 -0.72 2.02 4.15
N THR A 7 -0.89 2.22 2.87
CA THR A 7 0.05 1.73 1.87
C THR A 7 0.19 2.72 0.72
N GLY A 8 1.33 2.68 0.08
CA GLY A 8 1.70 3.53 -1.03
C GLY A 8 3.20 3.71 -1.04
N GLY A 9 3.77 3.87 -2.21
CA GLY A 9 5.21 4.03 -2.30
C GLY A 9 5.71 4.09 -3.72
N GLY A 10 7.04 4.03 -3.85
CA GLY A 10 7.73 4.19 -5.12
C GLY A 10 8.14 5.62 -5.37
N THR A 11 7.34 6.60 -4.96
CA THR A 11 7.69 8.03 -5.03
C THR A 11 7.21 8.74 -3.78
N ALA A 12 7.82 9.88 -3.47
CA ALA A 12 7.39 10.72 -2.35
C ALA A 12 5.92 11.16 -2.50
N GLY A 13 5.47 11.35 -3.73
CA GLY A 13 4.08 11.74 -4.01
C GLY A 13 3.04 10.70 -3.60
N HIS A 14 3.44 9.43 -3.43
CA HIS A 14 2.57 8.36 -2.95
C HIS A 14 2.66 8.15 -1.44
N VAL A 15 3.56 8.86 -0.77
CA VAL A 15 3.79 8.72 0.68
C VAL A 15 3.32 9.94 1.44
N THR A 16 3.64 11.14 0.94
CA THR A 16 3.33 12.40 1.62
C THR A 16 1.86 12.56 1.99
N PRO A 17 0.88 12.22 1.12
CA PRO A 17 -0.53 12.30 1.52
C PRO A 17 -0.90 11.35 2.66
N ASN A 18 -0.28 10.17 2.71
CA ASN A 18 -0.47 9.25 3.83
C ASN A 18 0.09 9.84 5.13
N MET A 19 1.24 10.47 5.05
CA MET A 19 1.83 11.16 6.22
C MET A 19 0.93 12.26 6.74
N ALA A 20 0.26 12.99 5.85
CA ALA A 20 -0.64 14.07 6.23
C ALA A 20 -1.89 13.57 6.97
N LEU A 21 -2.29 12.33 6.76
CA LEU A 21 -3.44 11.73 7.45
C LEU A 21 -3.10 11.27 8.88
N VAL A 22 -1.83 11.03 9.17
CA VAL A 22 -1.41 10.42 10.43
C VAL A 22 -1.88 11.19 11.67
N PRO A 23 -1.71 12.51 11.77
CA PRO A 23 -2.17 13.23 12.96
C PRO A 23 -3.67 13.07 13.22
N SER A 24 -4.49 13.19 12.18
CA SER A 24 -5.95 13.04 12.29
C SER A 24 -6.35 11.62 12.68
N LEU A 25 -5.66 10.62 12.13
CA LEU A 25 -5.92 9.22 12.47
C LEU A 25 -5.54 8.91 13.91
N LYS A 26 -4.43 9.44 14.39
CA LYS A 26 -4.05 9.28 15.80
C LYS A 26 -5.05 9.94 16.72
N GLU A 27 -5.50 11.13 16.39
CA GLU A 27 -6.50 11.85 17.15
C GLU A 27 -7.82 11.09 17.22
N ALA A 28 -8.19 10.42 16.12
CA ALA A 28 -9.39 9.58 16.06
C ALA A 28 -9.23 8.23 16.77
N GLY A 29 -8.07 7.93 17.32
CA GLY A 29 -7.84 6.72 18.09
C GLY A 29 -7.45 5.49 17.29
N TYR A 30 -7.01 5.66 16.03
CA TYR A 30 -6.58 4.53 15.21
C TYR A 30 -5.18 4.06 15.59
N ASP A 31 -5.00 2.74 15.59
CA ASP A 31 -3.69 2.12 15.55
C ASP A 31 -3.25 2.08 14.09
N ILE A 32 -2.17 2.77 13.77
CA ILE A 32 -1.70 2.96 12.40
C ILE A 32 -0.53 2.03 12.11
N GLN A 33 -0.65 1.26 11.04
CA GLN A 33 0.41 0.41 10.52
C GLN A 33 0.66 0.79 9.06
N TYR A 34 1.86 0.59 8.57
CA TYR A 34 2.20 0.90 7.19
C TYR A 34 2.82 -0.32 6.51
N ILE A 35 2.36 -0.62 5.32
CA ILE A 35 2.96 -1.66 4.47
C ILE A 35 3.52 -0.98 3.22
N GLY A 36 4.80 -1.18 2.96
CA GLY A 36 5.48 -0.62 1.82
C GLY A 36 6.59 -1.53 1.32
N SER A 37 7.41 -1.03 0.41
CA SER A 37 8.53 -1.79 -0.14
C SER A 37 9.67 -1.90 0.88
N TYR A 38 10.55 -2.88 0.69
CA TYR A 38 11.69 -3.07 1.60
C TYR A 38 12.66 -1.88 1.60
N ASN A 39 12.88 -1.27 0.45
CA ASN A 39 13.92 -0.27 0.25
C ASN A 39 13.42 1.05 -0.36
N GLY A 40 12.13 1.30 -0.29
CA GLY A 40 11.56 2.53 -0.83
C GLY A 40 11.79 3.74 0.08
N ILE A 41 11.62 4.92 -0.47
CA ILE A 41 11.70 6.18 0.28
C ILE A 41 10.67 6.20 1.42
N GLU A 42 9.55 5.53 1.25
CA GLU A 42 8.48 5.46 2.23
C GLU A 42 8.94 4.85 3.55
N LYS A 43 9.83 3.88 3.50
CA LYS A 43 10.33 3.22 4.72
C LYS A 43 10.92 4.23 5.68
N ARG A 44 11.86 5.04 5.19
CA ARG A 44 12.53 6.04 6.02
C ARG A 44 11.55 7.10 6.54
N LEU A 45 10.69 7.61 5.66
CA LEU A 45 9.75 8.66 6.02
C LEU A 45 8.76 8.20 7.08
N ILE A 46 8.25 6.99 6.95
CA ILE A 46 7.25 6.46 7.87
C ILE A 46 7.89 6.05 9.20
N GLU A 47 9.08 5.47 9.17
CA GLU A 47 9.81 5.11 10.41
C GLU A 47 10.14 6.35 11.23
N GLU A 48 10.49 7.47 10.57
CA GLU A 48 10.75 8.75 11.26
C GLU A 48 9.51 9.27 11.99
N MET A 49 8.32 8.89 11.57
CA MET A 49 7.07 9.26 12.23
C MET A 49 6.71 8.33 13.41
N GLY A 50 7.52 7.30 13.64
CA GLY A 50 7.25 6.35 14.71
C GLY A 50 6.13 5.35 14.41
N ILE A 51 5.78 5.18 13.14
CA ILE A 51 4.74 4.24 12.71
C ILE A 51 5.40 2.89 12.38
N PRO A 52 4.85 1.77 12.89
CA PRO A 52 5.35 0.46 12.51
C PRO A 52 5.31 0.25 10.99
N TYR A 53 6.44 -0.12 10.43
CA TYR A 53 6.60 -0.30 9.00
C TYR A 53 6.88 -1.76 8.68
N HIS A 54 6.13 -2.29 7.72
CA HIS A 54 6.27 -3.68 7.26
C HIS A 54 6.62 -3.68 5.79
N GLY A 55 7.79 -4.24 5.46
CA GLY A 55 8.25 -4.33 4.09
C GLY A 55 7.74 -5.57 3.39
N ILE A 56 7.38 -5.42 2.12
CA ILE A 56 7.04 -6.53 1.24
C ILE A 56 7.78 -6.41 -0.07
N SER A 57 7.89 -7.52 -0.79
CA SER A 57 8.42 -7.49 -2.14
C SER A 57 7.45 -6.76 -3.05
N SER A 58 7.96 -5.83 -3.84
CA SER A 58 7.17 -5.16 -4.87
C SER A 58 7.92 -5.23 -6.18
N GLY A 59 7.24 -5.63 -7.23
CA GLY A 59 7.78 -5.50 -8.57
C GLY A 59 7.93 -4.01 -8.91
N LYS A 60 9.00 -3.65 -9.60
CA LYS A 60 9.10 -2.32 -10.17
C LYS A 60 8.38 -2.32 -11.50
N LEU A 61 7.13 -1.90 -11.51
CA LEU A 61 6.50 -1.52 -12.76
C LEU A 61 6.93 -0.10 -13.04
N ARG A 62 7.92 0.04 -13.90
CA ARG A 62 8.31 1.35 -14.40
C ARG A 62 7.16 1.95 -15.20
N ARG A 63 7.13 3.28 -15.29
CA ARG A 63 6.14 4.07 -16.05
C ARG A 63 5.97 3.65 -17.50
N TYR A 64 6.87 2.84 -18.02
CA TYR A 64 6.85 2.36 -19.37
C TYR A 64 6.66 0.86 -19.36
N PHE A 65 5.81 0.35 -20.25
CA PHE A 65 5.69 -1.07 -20.52
C PHE A 65 7.04 -1.59 -21.02
N ASP A 66 7.99 -1.77 -20.12
CA ASP A 66 9.22 -2.45 -20.41
C ASP A 66 8.94 -3.94 -20.21
N PRO A 67 9.17 -4.79 -21.24
CA PRO A 67 9.00 -6.24 -21.10
C PRO A 67 9.78 -6.83 -19.94
N LYS A 68 10.87 -6.19 -19.54
CA LYS A 68 11.65 -6.58 -18.36
C LYS A 68 10.84 -6.48 -17.05
N ASN A 69 9.81 -5.65 -17.03
CA ASN A 69 8.96 -5.50 -15.84
C ASN A 69 7.95 -6.63 -15.69
N PHE A 70 7.65 -7.34 -16.77
CA PHE A 70 6.82 -8.54 -16.76
C PHE A 70 7.64 -9.79 -16.46
N SER A 71 8.97 -9.69 -16.39
CA SER A 71 9.84 -10.82 -16.17
C SER A 71 9.95 -11.26 -14.72
N ASP A 72 9.18 -10.61 -13.81
CA ASP A 72 9.28 -10.95 -12.39
C ASP A 72 7.91 -11.23 -11.75
N PRO A 73 7.12 -12.17 -12.34
CA PRO A 73 5.85 -12.57 -11.73
C PRO A 73 6.06 -13.20 -10.35
N PHE A 74 7.25 -13.76 -10.11
CA PHE A 74 7.58 -14.34 -8.81
C PHE A 74 7.72 -13.30 -7.71
N LYS A 75 8.27 -12.11 -8.02
CA LYS A 75 8.33 -11.02 -7.02
C LYS A 75 6.95 -10.47 -6.69
N VAL A 76 6.09 -10.35 -7.68
CA VAL A 76 4.71 -9.91 -7.46
C VAL A 76 3.97 -10.94 -6.63
N MET A 77 4.11 -12.22 -6.94
CA MET A 77 3.50 -13.30 -6.18
C MET A 77 4.03 -13.34 -4.74
N LYS A 78 5.34 -13.19 -4.58
CA LYS A 78 5.96 -13.13 -3.26
C LYS A 78 5.41 -11.94 -2.46
N GLY A 79 5.32 -10.76 -3.08
CA GLY A 79 4.75 -9.59 -2.45
C GLY A 79 3.30 -9.80 -2.02
N TYR A 80 2.50 -10.45 -2.86
CA TYR A 80 1.13 -10.79 -2.53
C TYR A 80 1.03 -11.73 -1.32
N LEU A 81 1.86 -12.77 -1.28
CA LEU A 81 1.87 -13.71 -0.16
C LEU A 81 2.34 -13.04 1.13
N GLU A 82 3.35 -12.20 1.04
CA GLU A 82 3.82 -11.42 2.18
C GLU A 82 2.77 -10.44 2.68
N ALA A 83 2.11 -9.74 1.76
CA ALA A 83 1.02 -8.83 2.09
C ALA A 83 -0.16 -9.57 2.73
N SER A 84 -0.53 -10.72 2.19
CA SER A 84 -1.60 -11.55 2.74
C SER A 84 -1.28 -12.01 4.16
N HIS A 85 -0.02 -12.41 4.40
CA HIS A 85 0.43 -12.79 5.73
C HIS A 85 0.36 -11.59 6.70
N MET A 86 0.78 -10.41 6.26
CA MET A 86 0.72 -9.19 7.06
C MET A 86 -0.72 -8.80 7.39
N ILE A 87 -1.60 -8.81 6.41
CA ILE A 87 -3.03 -8.50 6.62
C ILE A 87 -3.65 -9.48 7.62
N ARG A 88 -3.31 -10.76 7.50
CA ARG A 88 -3.76 -11.78 8.45
C ARG A 88 -3.25 -11.51 9.87
N LYS A 89 -1.98 -11.15 9.99
CA LYS A 89 -1.33 -10.90 11.27
C LYS A 89 -1.84 -9.62 11.93
N LEU A 90 -1.96 -8.55 11.15
CA LEU A 90 -2.36 -7.23 11.66
C LEU A 90 -3.86 -7.12 11.90
N LYS A 91 -4.67 -7.86 11.17
CA LYS A 91 -6.13 -7.82 11.24
C LYS A 91 -6.68 -6.41 11.18
N PRO A 92 -6.34 -5.63 10.13
CA PRO A 92 -6.81 -4.26 10.06
C PRO A 92 -8.32 -4.19 9.82
N ASP A 93 -8.92 -3.11 10.30
CA ASP A 93 -10.33 -2.82 10.04
C ASP A 93 -10.53 -2.18 8.67
N ILE A 94 -9.49 -1.51 8.17
CA ILE A 94 -9.53 -0.83 6.88
C ILE A 94 -8.12 -0.68 6.31
N VAL A 95 -8.03 -0.69 4.99
CA VAL A 95 -6.78 -0.39 4.25
C VAL A 95 -6.99 0.87 3.43
N PHE A 96 -6.09 1.81 3.52
CA PHE A 96 -6.07 3.02 2.70
C PHE A 96 -4.84 3.00 1.81
N SER A 97 -5.07 3.06 0.49
CA SER A 97 -3.99 3.04 -0.51
C SER A 97 -3.90 4.38 -1.24
N LYS A 98 -2.72 4.97 -1.23
CA LYS A 98 -2.43 6.16 -2.02
C LYS A 98 -1.97 5.83 -3.43
N GLY A 99 -1.59 4.60 -3.68
CA GLY A 99 -1.12 4.17 -4.99
C GLY A 99 0.36 3.79 -5.00
N GLY A 100 0.89 3.62 -6.20
CA GLY A 100 2.21 3.03 -6.40
C GLY A 100 2.14 1.50 -6.44
N PHE A 101 3.19 0.87 -6.99
CA PHE A 101 3.10 -0.57 -7.26
C PHE A 101 3.09 -1.45 -6.03
N VAL A 102 3.70 -0.98 -4.94
CA VAL A 102 3.67 -1.72 -3.69
C VAL A 102 2.25 -1.86 -3.14
N SER A 103 1.36 -0.93 -3.48
CA SER A 103 -0.03 -0.99 -3.01
C SER A 103 -0.84 -2.12 -3.65
N VAL A 104 -0.48 -2.55 -4.85
CA VAL A 104 -1.25 -3.56 -5.60
C VAL A 104 -1.37 -4.87 -4.82
N PRO A 105 -0.28 -5.52 -4.38
CA PRO A 105 -0.40 -6.75 -3.61
C PRO A 105 -1.14 -6.55 -2.28
N VAL A 106 -0.99 -5.39 -1.65
CA VAL A 106 -1.67 -5.09 -0.39
C VAL A 106 -3.19 -5.00 -0.59
N VAL A 107 -3.62 -4.27 -1.61
CA VAL A 107 -5.05 -4.09 -1.91
C VAL A 107 -5.69 -5.42 -2.30
N LEU A 108 -5.03 -6.21 -3.14
CA LEU A 108 -5.53 -7.51 -3.55
C LEU A 108 -5.64 -8.49 -2.37
N ALA A 109 -4.63 -8.49 -1.50
CA ALA A 109 -4.66 -9.31 -0.29
C ALA A 109 -5.78 -8.89 0.67
N ALA A 110 -5.99 -7.59 0.83
CA ALA A 110 -7.06 -7.08 1.66
C ALA A 110 -8.43 -7.49 1.13
N LYS A 111 -8.64 -7.39 -0.18
CA LYS A 111 -9.89 -7.85 -0.81
C LYS A 111 -10.15 -9.32 -0.54
N ARG A 112 -9.14 -10.16 -0.73
CA ARG A 112 -9.29 -11.60 -0.49
C ARG A 112 -9.68 -11.91 0.95
N ARG A 113 -9.20 -11.12 1.89
CA ARG A 113 -9.52 -11.28 3.31
C ARG A 113 -10.72 -10.48 3.76
N ARG A 114 -11.45 -9.89 2.81
CA ARG A 114 -12.66 -9.12 3.04
C ARG A 114 -12.45 -7.90 3.95
N VAL A 115 -11.27 -7.31 3.88
CA VAL A 115 -10.99 -6.04 4.55
C VAL A 115 -11.39 -4.90 3.62
N PRO A 116 -12.17 -3.91 4.10
CA PRO A 116 -12.53 -2.75 3.28
C PRO A 116 -11.29 -2.00 2.81
N VAL A 117 -11.31 -1.54 1.56
CA VAL A 117 -10.19 -0.83 0.95
C VAL A 117 -10.68 0.50 0.38
N ILE A 118 -9.99 1.57 0.74
CA ILE A 118 -10.15 2.88 0.12
C ILE A 118 -8.91 3.15 -0.70
N ILE A 119 -9.09 3.51 -1.96
CA ILE A 119 -7.98 3.95 -2.81
C ILE A 119 -8.14 5.44 -3.10
N HIS A 120 -7.03 6.13 -3.20
CA HIS A 120 -7.00 7.56 -3.46
C HIS A 120 -6.12 7.86 -4.67
N GLU A 121 -6.65 8.70 -5.57
CA GLU A 121 -5.94 9.17 -6.76
C GLU A 121 -5.90 10.69 -6.75
N SER A 122 -4.70 11.25 -6.87
CA SER A 122 -4.51 12.69 -6.91
C SER A 122 -4.47 13.26 -8.32
N ASP A 123 -4.37 12.40 -9.33
CA ASP A 123 -4.35 12.81 -10.72
C ASP A 123 -5.76 12.78 -11.33
N LEU A 124 -5.95 13.47 -12.45
CA LEU A 124 -7.25 13.49 -13.13
C LEU A 124 -7.65 12.11 -13.65
N THR A 125 -6.68 11.28 -13.98
CA THR A 125 -6.88 9.90 -14.41
C THR A 125 -6.10 8.95 -13.53
N PRO A 126 -6.67 7.78 -13.19
CA PRO A 126 -5.96 6.81 -12.37
C PRO A 126 -4.67 6.33 -13.05
N GLY A 127 -3.58 6.26 -12.28
CA GLY A 127 -2.39 5.57 -12.72
C GLY A 127 -2.63 4.06 -12.86
N LEU A 128 -1.67 3.36 -13.47
CA LEU A 128 -1.82 1.91 -13.73
C LEU A 128 -2.04 1.11 -12.44
N ALA A 129 -1.29 1.41 -11.39
CA ALA A 129 -1.46 0.71 -10.12
C ALA A 129 -2.89 0.87 -9.57
N ASN A 130 -3.41 2.10 -9.56
CA ASN A 130 -4.77 2.35 -9.09
C ASN A 130 -5.82 1.72 -10.00
N LYS A 131 -5.61 1.72 -11.32
CA LYS A 131 -6.52 1.01 -12.25
C LYS A 131 -6.63 -0.47 -11.91
N ILE A 132 -5.54 -1.11 -11.59
CA ILE A 132 -5.52 -2.51 -11.18
C ILE A 132 -6.28 -2.71 -9.87
N CYS A 133 -6.20 -1.74 -8.96
CA CYS A 133 -6.82 -1.81 -7.64
C CYS A 133 -8.31 -1.48 -7.64
N ILE A 134 -8.83 -0.77 -8.65
CA ILE A 134 -10.24 -0.36 -8.69
C ILE A 134 -11.22 -1.51 -8.43
N PRO A 135 -11.10 -2.68 -9.09
CA PRO A 135 -12.04 -3.78 -8.84
C PRO A 135 -12.00 -4.32 -7.40
N ALA A 136 -10.89 -4.12 -6.71
CA ALA A 136 -10.71 -4.58 -5.33
C ALA A 136 -11.10 -3.53 -4.28
N ALA A 137 -11.29 -2.28 -4.71
CA ALA A 137 -11.58 -1.19 -3.78
C ALA A 137 -13.05 -1.18 -3.36
N THR A 138 -13.27 -0.80 -2.11
CA THR A 138 -14.59 -0.50 -1.58
C THR A 138 -14.97 0.93 -1.98
N LYS A 139 -13.99 1.82 -1.97
CA LYS A 139 -14.11 3.21 -2.42
C LYS A 139 -12.84 3.74 -3.03
#